data_91de01715010a77cddc28904c511033c
#
_entry.id   91de01715010a77cddc28904c511033c
#
_cell.length_a   1.000
_cell.length_b   1.000
_cell.length_c   1.000
_cell.angle_alpha   90.00
_cell.angle_beta   90.00
_cell.angle_gamma   90.00
#
_symmetry.space_group_name_H-M   'P 1'
#
loop_
_entity.id
_entity.type
_entity.pdbx_description
1 polymer ?
#
loop_
_entity_poly.entity_id
_entity_poly.type
_entity_poly.pdbx_seq_one_letter_code
_entity_poly.pdbx_strand_id
1 'polypeptide(L)'
;MIMRYRAYNAFNKDKSLEILFRPNPVRWMDNFVGNDNPIRDVANWSSEIKFLKDGKISDEIRNMPQDKGGIYMFYLKGPNLPFAEYYILYIGRALYTPSENICKRAMHYLKDERYMIQEMFDNWKNDLYYRYFPDTDNIAIEKNEIALIRSIVPTYNEDIPNKIEELPKVKAF
;
A
#
# COMPACT_ATOMS: atom_id res chain seq x y z
N MET A 1 4.40 -13.88 -15.62
CA MET A 1 4.04 -12.62 -16.30
C MET A 1 2.80 -12.07 -15.61
N ILE A 2 2.98 -11.10 -14.73
CA ILE A 2 1.83 -10.38 -14.19
C ILE A 2 1.57 -9.29 -15.20
N MET A 3 0.55 -9.48 -16.00
CA MET A 3 0.03 -8.38 -16.78
C MET A 3 -0.59 -7.38 -15.80
N ARG A 4 0.04 -6.21 -15.68
CA ARG A 4 -0.68 -5.04 -15.24
C ARG A 4 -1.61 -4.66 -16.37
N TYR A 5 -2.86 -4.90 -16.17
CA TYR A 5 -3.85 -4.30 -17.04
C TYR A 5 -4.01 -2.84 -16.65
N ARG A 6 -3.55 -1.94 -17.51
CA ARG A 6 -4.15 -0.62 -17.66
C ARG A 6 -5.55 -0.81 -18.24
N ALA A 7 -6.35 -1.60 -17.60
CA ALA A 7 -7.62 -2.02 -18.16
C ALA A 7 -8.78 -1.09 -17.78
N TYR A 8 -8.52 -0.14 -16.90
CA TYR A 8 -9.58 0.73 -16.40
C TYR A 8 -10.20 1.64 -17.46
N ASN A 9 -9.46 2.04 -18.49
CA ASN A 9 -10.00 2.88 -19.55
C ASN A 9 -10.65 2.12 -20.72
N ALA A 10 -10.63 0.80 -20.71
CA ALA A 10 -11.14 0.00 -21.83
C ALA A 10 -12.41 -0.78 -21.50
N PHE A 11 -12.91 -0.71 -20.25
CA PHE A 11 -14.06 -1.53 -19.86
C PHE A 11 -15.33 -0.72 -19.79
N ASN A 12 -16.30 -1.23 -20.55
CA ASN A 12 -17.70 -0.88 -20.39
C ASN A 12 -18.12 -1.17 -18.94
N LYS A 13 -18.81 -0.23 -18.28
CA LYS A 13 -19.24 -0.31 -16.87
C LYS A 13 -20.01 -1.59 -16.51
N ASP A 14 -20.43 -2.35 -17.48
CA ASP A 14 -21.27 -3.54 -17.32
C ASP A 14 -20.49 -4.86 -17.35
N LYS A 15 -19.16 -4.83 -17.45
CA LYS A 15 -18.34 -6.06 -17.42
C LYS A 15 -17.57 -6.13 -16.11
N SER A 16 -17.93 -7.09 -15.28
CA SER A 16 -17.10 -7.46 -14.13
C SER A 16 -15.76 -7.99 -14.61
N LEU A 17 -14.67 -7.37 -14.15
CA LEU A 17 -13.32 -7.88 -14.33
C LEU A 17 -13.00 -8.79 -13.15
N GLU A 18 -12.88 -10.08 -13.39
CA GLU A 18 -12.38 -11.01 -12.39
C GLU A 18 -10.85 -10.93 -12.37
N ILE A 19 -10.28 -10.31 -11.33
CA ILE A 19 -8.84 -10.30 -11.11
C ILE A 19 -8.49 -11.50 -10.25
N LEU A 20 -7.90 -12.51 -10.86
CA LEU A 20 -7.38 -13.65 -10.12
C LEU A 20 -6.04 -13.26 -9.45
N PHE A 21 -6.09 -12.91 -8.17
CA PHE A 21 -4.90 -12.70 -7.37
C PHE A 21 -4.34 -14.08 -6.94
N ARG A 22 -3.19 -14.46 -7.49
CA ARG A 22 -2.46 -15.65 -7.05
C ARG A 22 -1.28 -15.20 -6.18
N PRO A 23 -1.31 -15.45 -4.86
CA PRO A 23 -0.14 -15.25 -4.02
C PRO A 23 1.03 -16.08 -4.60
N ASN A 24 2.13 -15.41 -4.86
CA ASN A 24 3.33 -16.10 -5.32
C ASN A 24 4.29 -16.27 -4.13
N PRO A 25 4.54 -17.51 -3.66
CA PRO A 25 5.41 -17.76 -2.52
C PRO A 25 6.80 -17.14 -2.66
N VAL A 26 7.33 -17.09 -3.90
CA VAL A 26 8.64 -16.48 -4.18
C VAL A 26 8.70 -15.00 -3.80
N ARG A 27 7.57 -14.29 -3.84
CA ARG A 27 7.49 -12.88 -3.44
C ARG A 27 7.57 -12.66 -1.93
N TRP A 28 7.27 -13.70 -1.17
CA TRP A 28 7.31 -13.72 0.29
C TRP A 28 8.59 -14.34 0.84
N MET A 29 9.54 -14.70 -0.05
CA MET A 29 10.84 -15.23 0.38
C MET A 29 11.68 -14.13 1.03
N ASP A 30 12.60 -14.54 1.86
CA ASP A 30 13.47 -13.68 2.69
C ASP A 30 14.27 -12.65 1.88
N ASN A 31 14.46 -12.89 0.57
CA ASN A 31 15.13 -11.96 -0.33
C ASN A 31 14.40 -10.62 -0.50
N PHE A 32 13.09 -10.56 -0.21
CA PHE A 32 12.31 -9.33 -0.35
C PHE A 32 12.27 -8.53 0.94
N VAL A 33 11.87 -9.20 2.01
CA VAL A 33 11.89 -8.66 3.37
C VAL A 33 12.42 -9.76 4.27
N GLY A 34 13.68 -9.66 4.72
CA GLY A 34 14.34 -10.67 5.54
C GLY A 34 13.49 -11.07 6.75
N ASN A 35 13.64 -12.30 7.23
CA ASN A 35 12.83 -12.83 8.31
C ASN A 35 12.90 -11.99 9.59
N ASP A 36 14.07 -11.40 9.86
CA ASP A 36 14.32 -10.57 11.04
C ASP A 36 13.94 -9.09 10.85
N ASN A 37 13.36 -8.73 9.69
CA ASN A 37 13.00 -7.35 9.43
C ASN A 37 11.81 -6.93 10.31
N PRO A 38 11.96 -5.88 11.14
CA PRO A 38 10.91 -5.42 12.07
C PRO A 38 9.57 -5.11 11.40
N ILE A 39 9.55 -4.80 10.11
CA ILE A 39 8.35 -4.52 9.35
C ILE A 39 7.39 -5.72 9.23
N ARG A 40 7.91 -6.94 9.45
CA ARG A 40 7.10 -8.17 9.42
C ARG A 40 6.27 -8.36 10.68
N ASP A 41 6.68 -7.76 11.78
CA ASP A 41 5.94 -7.84 13.03
C ASP A 41 4.87 -6.75 13.08
N VAL A 42 3.62 -7.17 13.13
CA VAL A 42 2.47 -6.27 13.22
C VAL A 42 2.50 -5.38 14.46
N ALA A 43 3.18 -5.81 15.52
CA ALA A 43 3.33 -5.02 16.74
C ALA A 43 4.16 -3.73 16.52
N ASN A 44 4.99 -3.70 15.51
CA ASN A 44 5.78 -2.52 15.14
C ASN A 44 5.02 -1.51 14.27
N TRP A 45 3.86 -1.89 13.78
CA TRP A 45 2.95 -1.00 13.04
C TRP A 45 2.04 -0.24 14.00
N SER A 46 1.59 0.92 13.56
CA SER A 46 0.56 1.65 14.32
C SER A 46 -0.70 0.81 14.53
N SER A 47 -1.51 1.20 15.49
CA SER A 47 -2.90 0.78 15.53
C SER A 47 -3.59 1.13 14.22
N GLU A 48 -4.70 0.47 13.97
CA GLU A 48 -5.59 0.76 12.84
C GLU A 48 -6.23 2.14 12.99
N ILE A 49 -6.18 2.91 11.93
CA ILE A 49 -6.73 4.27 11.88
C ILE A 49 -7.76 4.33 10.74
N LYS A 50 -8.97 4.74 11.02
CA LYS A 50 -9.92 5.10 9.97
C LYS A 50 -9.47 6.44 9.37
N PHE A 51 -9.17 6.46 8.07
CA PHE A 51 -8.52 7.63 7.46
C PHE A 51 -9.41 8.87 7.46
N LEU A 52 -10.68 8.70 7.09
CA LEU A 52 -11.67 9.77 7.17
C LEU A 52 -12.75 9.44 8.19
N LYS A 53 -13.12 10.44 8.99
CA LYS A 53 -14.29 10.46 9.87
C LYS A 53 -15.13 11.67 9.52
N ASP A 54 -16.40 11.46 9.22
CA ASP A 54 -17.33 12.54 8.84
C ASP A 54 -16.80 13.44 7.70
N GLY A 55 -16.17 12.81 6.70
CA GLY A 55 -15.60 13.48 5.53
C GLY A 55 -14.31 14.28 5.79
N LYS A 56 -13.76 14.22 6.99
CA LYS A 56 -12.51 14.92 7.39
C LYS A 56 -11.43 13.90 7.76
N ILE A 57 -10.18 14.28 7.56
CA ILE A 57 -9.04 13.49 8.06
C ILE A 57 -9.19 13.33 9.58
N SER A 58 -9.09 12.09 10.03
CA SER A 58 -9.25 11.75 11.45
C SER A 58 -8.18 12.40 12.33
N ASP A 59 -8.49 12.64 13.58
CA ASP A 59 -7.53 13.25 14.51
C ASP A 59 -6.35 12.34 14.79
N GLU A 60 -6.53 11.02 14.70
CA GLU A 60 -5.45 10.05 14.85
C GLU A 60 -4.38 10.23 13.76
N ILE A 61 -4.76 10.58 12.52
CA ILE A 61 -3.80 10.94 11.46
C ILE A 61 -3.08 12.25 11.80
N ARG A 62 -3.78 13.25 12.31
CA ARG A 62 -3.20 14.55 12.68
C ARG A 62 -2.20 14.43 13.83
N ASN A 63 -2.41 13.46 14.71
CA ASN A 63 -1.58 13.21 15.89
C ASN A 63 -0.45 12.20 15.64
N MET A 64 -0.20 11.81 14.38
CA MET A 64 0.92 10.95 14.02
C MET A 64 2.28 11.60 14.32
N PRO A 65 3.35 10.80 14.48
CA PRO A 65 4.69 11.32 14.70
C PRO A 65 5.12 12.35 13.65
N GLN A 66 5.67 13.47 14.08
CA GLN A 66 6.17 14.52 13.19
C GLN A 66 7.70 14.49 13.07
N ASP A 67 8.35 13.65 13.85
CA ASP A 67 9.79 13.48 13.93
C ASP A 67 10.26 12.18 13.25
N LYS A 68 9.41 11.56 12.44
CA LYS A 68 9.70 10.31 11.74
C LYS A 68 9.15 10.31 10.33
N GLY A 69 9.86 9.60 9.43
CA GLY A 69 9.33 9.09 8.20
C GLY A 69 8.67 7.73 8.42
N GLY A 70 8.62 6.91 7.38
CA GLY A 70 8.13 5.55 7.48
C GLY A 70 7.41 5.06 6.25
N ILE A 71 6.85 3.87 6.39
CA ILE A 71 6.03 3.22 5.38
C ILE A 71 4.59 3.22 5.86
N TYR A 72 3.67 3.32 4.95
CA TYR A 72 2.25 3.28 5.27
C TYR A 72 1.47 2.53 4.21
N MET A 73 0.28 2.09 4.60
CA MET A 73 -0.65 1.42 3.71
C MET A 73 -2.06 1.92 3.89
N PHE A 74 -2.77 2.03 2.76
CA PHE A 74 -4.22 2.12 2.72
C PHE A 74 -4.81 0.76 2.45
N TYR A 75 -5.85 0.40 3.16
CA TYR A 75 -6.50 -0.88 3.02
C TYR A 75 -7.99 -0.81 3.35
N LEU A 76 -8.72 -1.79 2.88
CA LEU A 76 -10.10 -2.06 3.28
C LEU A 76 -10.12 -3.11 4.37
N LYS A 77 -11.07 -2.97 5.29
CA LYS A 77 -11.34 -3.95 6.32
C LYS A 77 -12.72 -4.56 6.11
N GLY A 78 -12.83 -5.89 6.22
CA GLY A 78 -14.16 -6.51 6.27
C GLY A 78 -15.09 -5.85 7.29
N PRO A 79 -16.40 -5.85 7.07
CA PRO A 79 -17.19 -6.87 6.42
C PRO A 79 -17.51 -6.62 4.94
N ASN A 80 -16.98 -5.55 4.33
CA ASN A 80 -17.29 -5.21 2.94
C ASN A 80 -16.86 -6.29 1.94
N LEU A 81 -15.86 -7.09 2.33
CA LEU A 81 -15.42 -8.26 1.58
C LEU A 81 -15.42 -9.48 2.52
N PRO A 82 -16.45 -10.33 2.47
CA PRO A 82 -16.47 -11.57 3.26
C PRO A 82 -15.19 -12.37 3.04
N PHE A 83 -14.58 -12.85 4.13
CA PHE A 83 -13.33 -13.62 4.14
C PHE A 83 -12.05 -12.84 3.79
N ALA A 84 -12.10 -11.53 3.56
CA ALA A 84 -10.92 -10.68 3.47
C ALA A 84 -10.83 -9.81 4.72
N GLU A 85 -9.95 -10.19 5.66
CA GLU A 85 -9.73 -9.37 6.86
C GLU A 85 -9.10 -8.03 6.51
N TYR A 86 -8.16 -8.03 5.57
CA TYR A 86 -7.45 -6.84 5.11
C TYR A 86 -7.17 -6.93 3.61
N TYR A 87 -7.64 -5.96 2.84
CA TYR A 87 -7.32 -5.84 1.43
C TYR A 87 -6.48 -4.58 1.21
N ILE A 88 -5.18 -4.75 0.97
CA ILE A 88 -4.25 -3.65 0.81
C ILE A 88 -4.43 -3.03 -0.58
N LEU A 89 -4.82 -1.75 -0.59
CA LEU A 89 -5.07 -0.98 -1.80
C LEU A 89 -3.83 -0.26 -2.30
N TYR A 90 -3.06 0.33 -1.37
CA TYR A 90 -1.90 1.15 -1.70
C TYR A 90 -0.84 1.06 -0.60
N ILE A 91 0.41 1.05 -1.00
CA ILE A 91 1.58 1.16 -0.12
C ILE A 91 2.40 2.35 -0.57
N GLY A 92 2.85 3.16 0.37
CA GLY A 92 3.71 4.29 0.10
C GLY A 92 4.70 4.56 1.23
N ARG A 93 5.57 5.52 0.98
CA ARG A 93 6.56 5.97 1.96
C ARG A 93 6.51 7.47 2.19
N ALA A 94 7.00 7.89 3.33
CA ALA A 94 7.41 9.25 3.64
C ALA A 94 8.86 9.22 4.12
N LEU A 95 9.75 9.87 3.40
CA LEU A 95 11.12 10.06 3.88
C LEU A 95 11.11 11.08 5.02
N TYR A 96 11.96 10.86 6.01
CA TYR A 96 12.15 11.83 7.06
C TYR A 96 13.16 12.90 6.63
N THR A 97 12.68 14.12 6.51
CA THR A 97 13.49 15.31 6.17
C THR A 97 13.05 16.49 7.03
N PRO A 98 13.78 17.61 7.05
CA PRO A 98 13.34 18.82 7.76
C PRO A 98 11.96 19.35 7.29
N SER A 99 11.58 19.07 6.05
CA SER A 99 10.32 19.54 5.46
C SER A 99 9.24 18.49 5.37
N GLU A 100 9.57 17.19 5.46
CA GLU A 100 8.64 16.09 5.25
C GLU A 100 8.73 15.03 6.35
N ASN A 101 7.59 14.47 6.69
CA ASN A 101 7.46 13.37 7.64
C ASN A 101 6.18 12.56 7.34
N ILE A 102 5.97 11.47 8.09
CA ILE A 102 4.85 10.57 7.84
C ILE A 102 3.48 11.24 8.08
N CYS A 103 3.38 12.13 9.06
CA CYS A 103 2.15 12.89 9.34
C CYS A 103 1.81 13.85 8.19
N LYS A 104 2.77 14.68 7.77
CA LYS A 104 2.59 15.60 6.64
C LYS A 104 2.22 14.86 5.36
N ARG A 105 2.90 13.73 5.08
CA ARG A 105 2.59 12.90 3.91
C ARG A 105 1.16 12.41 3.93
N ALA A 106 0.68 11.92 5.07
CA ALA A 106 -0.71 11.47 5.20
C ALA A 106 -1.71 12.61 4.99
N MET A 107 -1.42 13.81 5.51
CA MET A 107 -2.27 15.00 5.35
C MET A 107 -2.37 15.48 3.90
N HIS A 108 -1.37 15.22 3.06
CA HIS A 108 -1.35 15.65 1.67
C HIS A 108 -2.28 14.83 0.75
N TYR A 109 -2.73 13.64 1.16
CA TYR A 109 -3.48 12.73 0.30
C TYR A 109 -4.81 13.31 -0.23
N LEU A 110 -5.50 14.15 0.52
CA LEU A 110 -6.73 14.78 0.03
C LEU A 110 -6.50 15.81 -1.08
N LYS A 111 -5.25 16.21 -1.30
CA LYS A 111 -4.83 17.14 -2.35
C LYS A 111 -3.95 16.46 -3.40
N ASP A 112 -3.82 15.14 -3.34
CA ASP A 112 -2.98 14.39 -4.26
C ASP A 112 -3.67 14.30 -5.62
N GLU A 113 -3.02 14.80 -6.68
CA GLU A 113 -3.58 14.88 -8.03
C GLU A 113 -3.32 13.64 -8.87
N ARG A 114 -2.60 12.64 -8.33
CA ARG A 114 -2.37 11.38 -9.03
C ARG A 114 -3.68 10.65 -9.25
N TYR A 115 -3.93 10.28 -10.50
CA TYR A 115 -5.18 9.64 -10.92
C TYR A 115 -5.55 8.44 -10.04
N MET A 116 -4.62 7.50 -9.81
CA MET A 116 -4.89 6.29 -9.02
C MET A 116 -5.23 6.60 -7.56
N ILE A 117 -4.66 7.67 -7.01
CA ILE A 117 -4.98 8.10 -5.65
C ILE A 117 -6.38 8.70 -5.59
N GLN A 118 -6.71 9.57 -6.54
CA GLN A 118 -8.06 10.13 -6.63
C GLN A 118 -9.11 9.03 -6.80
N GLU A 119 -8.88 8.09 -7.71
CA GLU A 119 -9.77 6.94 -7.92
C GLU A 119 -9.94 6.08 -6.66
N MET A 120 -8.85 5.82 -5.92
CA MET A 120 -8.92 5.12 -4.64
C MET A 120 -9.82 5.86 -3.65
N PHE A 121 -9.67 7.18 -3.53
CA PHE A 121 -10.50 7.97 -2.63
C PHE A 121 -11.94 8.09 -3.10
N ASP A 122 -12.18 8.26 -4.40
CA ASP A 122 -13.54 8.35 -4.95
C ASP A 122 -14.34 7.08 -4.70
N ASN A 123 -13.70 5.92 -4.87
CA ASN A 123 -14.34 4.63 -4.68
C ASN A 123 -14.49 4.21 -3.21
N TRP A 124 -13.51 4.55 -2.35
CA TRP A 124 -13.36 3.89 -1.05
C TRP A 124 -13.23 4.85 0.15
N LYS A 125 -13.30 6.16 -0.04
CA LYS A 125 -13.00 7.16 1.02
C LYS A 125 -13.64 6.90 2.38
N ASN A 126 -14.85 6.34 2.39
CA ASN A 126 -15.58 6.08 3.63
C ASN A 126 -15.14 4.78 4.33
N ASP A 127 -14.42 3.91 3.61
CA ASP A 127 -14.03 2.59 4.06
C ASP A 127 -12.51 2.42 4.17
N LEU A 128 -11.75 3.49 3.88
CA LEU A 128 -10.30 3.47 3.95
C LEU A 128 -9.81 3.44 5.39
N TYR A 129 -8.97 2.46 5.65
CA TYR A 129 -8.14 2.37 6.84
C TYR A 129 -6.69 2.62 6.49
N TYR A 130 -5.93 3.05 7.49
CA TYR A 130 -4.54 3.42 7.38
C TYR A 130 -3.73 2.81 8.51
N ARG A 131 -2.55 2.33 8.21
CA ARG A 131 -1.51 1.96 9.17
C ARG A 131 -0.17 2.46 8.68
N TYR A 132 0.73 2.70 9.61
CA TYR A 132 2.09 3.10 9.29
C TYR A 132 3.11 2.37 10.17
N PHE A 133 4.28 2.17 9.61
CA PHE A 133 5.48 1.71 10.27
C PHE A 133 6.45 2.89 10.35
N PRO A 134 6.69 3.47 11.55
CA PRO A 134 7.54 4.65 11.69
C PRO A 134 9.02 4.25 11.62
N ASP A 135 9.81 5.03 10.89
CA ASP A 135 11.25 4.84 10.80
C ASP A 135 11.95 6.19 10.59
N THR A 136 13.25 6.27 10.91
CA THR A 136 14.10 7.43 10.65
C THR A 136 15.20 7.13 9.64
N ASP A 137 15.46 5.86 9.34
CA ASP A 137 16.41 5.44 8.30
C ASP A 137 15.76 5.48 6.92
N ASN A 138 16.04 6.52 6.17
CA ASN A 138 15.49 6.72 4.82
C ASN A 138 15.89 5.60 3.85
N ILE A 139 17.06 4.98 4.02
CA ILE A 139 17.50 3.86 3.17
C ILE A 139 16.66 2.63 3.48
N ALA A 140 16.41 2.34 4.76
CA ALA A 140 15.54 1.25 5.17
C ALA A 140 14.09 1.48 4.70
N ILE A 141 13.58 2.70 4.83
CA ILE A 141 12.24 3.09 4.34
C ILE A 141 12.10 2.78 2.86
N GLU A 142 13.05 3.21 2.02
CA GLU A 142 13.00 2.95 0.57
C GLU A 142 13.05 1.46 0.23
N LYS A 143 13.98 0.74 0.82
CA LYS A 143 14.12 -0.71 0.58
C LYS A 143 12.87 -1.49 0.98
N ASN A 144 12.32 -1.18 2.14
CA ASN A 144 11.16 -1.86 2.68
C ASN A 144 9.88 -1.54 1.88
N GLU A 145 9.68 -0.29 1.42
CA GLU A 145 8.56 0.04 0.54
C GLU A 145 8.63 -0.76 -0.76
N ILE A 146 9.80 -0.78 -1.42
CA ILE A 146 10.02 -1.54 -2.65
C ILE A 146 9.71 -3.02 -2.42
N ALA A 147 10.21 -3.59 -1.32
CA ALA A 147 9.98 -4.99 -1.00
C ALA A 147 8.50 -5.30 -0.78
N LEU A 148 7.78 -4.47 -0.04
CA LEU A 148 6.35 -4.63 0.22
C LEU A 148 5.52 -4.49 -1.05
N ILE A 149 5.75 -3.45 -1.87
CA ILE A 149 5.03 -3.27 -3.14
C ILE A 149 5.25 -4.48 -4.05
N ARG A 150 6.48 -4.98 -4.15
CA ARG A 150 6.79 -6.17 -4.97
C ARG A 150 6.16 -7.45 -4.45
N SER A 151 6.04 -7.58 -3.13
CA SER A 151 5.46 -8.77 -2.49
C SER A 151 3.94 -8.79 -2.58
N ILE A 152 3.30 -7.64 -2.37
CA ILE A 152 1.84 -7.53 -2.22
C ILE A 152 1.17 -7.15 -3.54
N VAL A 153 1.82 -6.31 -4.35
CA VAL A 153 1.30 -5.77 -5.62
C VAL A 153 -0.06 -5.08 -5.41
N PRO A 154 -0.10 -4.02 -4.61
CA PRO A 154 -1.36 -3.34 -4.31
C PRO A 154 -2.00 -2.74 -5.57
N THR A 155 -3.32 -2.69 -5.59
CA THR A 155 -4.10 -2.33 -6.79
C THR A 155 -3.84 -0.91 -7.29
N TYR A 156 -3.64 0.04 -6.36
CA TYR A 156 -3.48 1.47 -6.68
C TYR A 156 -2.02 1.94 -6.72
N ASN A 157 -1.05 1.04 -6.62
CA ASN A 157 0.34 1.38 -6.94
C ASN A 157 0.53 1.30 -8.46
N GLU A 158 0.74 2.46 -9.12
CA GLU A 158 0.92 2.53 -10.58
C GLU A 158 2.18 1.79 -11.04
N ASP A 159 3.26 1.98 -10.28
CA ASP A 159 4.54 1.35 -10.59
C ASP A 159 4.89 0.26 -9.58
N ILE A 160 5.16 -0.93 -10.11
CA ILE A 160 5.90 -1.92 -9.35
C ILE A 160 7.37 -1.59 -9.55
N PRO A 161 8.13 -1.26 -8.48
CA PRO A 161 9.51 -0.90 -8.59
C PRO A 161 10.31 -1.94 -9.37
N ASN A 162 11.09 -1.49 -10.34
CA ASN A 162 11.82 -2.31 -11.30
C ASN A 162 12.74 -3.34 -10.64
N LYS A 163 12.82 -4.45 -11.31
CA LYS A 163 13.51 -5.71 -11.07
C LYS A 163 12.73 -6.70 -10.22
N ILE A 164 11.61 -7.14 -10.78
CA ILE A 164 11.36 -8.56 -10.71
C ILE A 164 12.39 -9.16 -11.66
N GLU A 165 13.45 -9.75 -11.15
CA GLU A 165 14.25 -10.70 -11.94
C GLU A 165 13.25 -11.64 -12.57
N GLU A 166 13.36 -11.87 -13.88
CA GLU A 166 12.45 -12.76 -14.59
C GLU A 166 12.43 -14.08 -13.83
N LEU A 167 11.29 -14.40 -13.24
CA LEU A 167 11.12 -15.70 -12.61
C LEU A 167 11.44 -16.74 -13.68
N PRO A 168 12.25 -17.77 -13.39
CA PRO A 168 12.53 -18.83 -14.34
C PRO A 168 11.18 -19.29 -14.88
N LYS A 169 11.05 -19.28 -16.22
CA LYS A 169 9.82 -19.71 -16.89
C LYS A 169 9.51 -21.11 -16.42
N VAL A 170 8.55 -21.23 -15.54
CA VAL A 170 7.99 -22.52 -15.20
C VAL A 170 7.38 -23.03 -16.51
N LYS A 171 8.00 -24.05 -17.10
CA LYS A 171 7.37 -24.73 -18.22
C LYS A 171 6.02 -25.25 -17.72
N ALA A 172 4.95 -24.71 -18.27
CA ALA A 172 3.67 -25.35 -18.13
C ALA A 172 3.79 -26.75 -18.73
N PHE A 173 3.38 -27.73 -17.97
CA PHE A 173 3.34 -29.13 -18.39
C PHE A 173 2.45 -29.28 -19.62
#